data_786bae31e6e436c9b96e44def9a24945
#
_entry.id   786bae31e6e436c9b96e44def9a24945
#
_cell.length_a   1.000
_cell.length_b   1.000
_cell.length_c   1.000
_cell.angle_alpha   90.00
_cell.angle_beta   90.00
_cell.angle_gamma   90.00
#
_symmetry.space_group_name_H-M   'P 1'
#
loop_
_entity.id
_entity.type
_entity.pdbx_description
1 polymer ?
#
loop_
_entity_poly.entity_id
_entity_poly.type
_entity_poly.pdbx_seq_one_letter_code
_entity_poly.pdbx_strand_id
1 'polypeptide(L)'
;MTDNLEYRLTMQGRNGFLRRLLYWPHESQLIWEDNGEPASLNAVGMGYEDRERSWETAFPMSPENPAGKSRAVRTLKIQMGLKCNFSCAYCNQASQGGAAAGNLADAQVFLDKLPDWLQADPDNLRIEFWGGEPFVYWKALKILGEELRERFPKAHFNIITNGSLLDEEKINWLDELGFGVSI
;
A
#
# COMPACT_ATOMS: atom_id res chain seq x y z
N MET A 1 -31.33 -11.57 7.71
CA MET A 1 -30.77 -12.61 8.61
C MET A 1 -29.28 -12.60 8.33
N THR A 2 -28.51 -11.98 9.20
CA THR A 2 -27.05 -12.06 9.12
C THR A 2 -26.67 -13.40 9.72
N ASP A 3 -26.26 -14.34 8.85
CA ASP A 3 -25.72 -15.61 9.32
C ASP A 3 -24.51 -15.31 10.21
N ASN A 4 -24.64 -15.65 11.49
CA ASN A 4 -23.53 -15.61 12.43
C ASN A 4 -22.56 -16.73 12.01
N LEU A 5 -21.68 -16.45 11.06
CA LEU A 5 -20.68 -17.39 10.57
C LEU A 5 -19.64 -17.61 11.68
N GLU A 6 -19.60 -18.82 12.20
CA GLU A 6 -18.57 -19.29 13.12
C GLU A 6 -17.56 -20.15 12.33
N TYR A 7 -16.30 -19.85 12.47
CA TYR A 7 -15.21 -20.66 11.90
C TYR A 7 -14.44 -21.39 13.01
N ARG A 8 -14.22 -22.69 12.82
CA ARG A 8 -13.36 -23.49 13.69
C ARG A 8 -12.01 -23.65 13.02
N LEU A 9 -10.98 -23.17 13.68
CA LEU A 9 -9.61 -23.24 13.20
C LEU A 9 -8.82 -24.21 14.07
N THR A 10 -8.01 -25.06 13.44
CA THR A 10 -7.09 -25.93 14.16
C THR A 10 -5.68 -25.43 13.94
N MET A 11 -4.97 -25.14 15.00
CA MET A 11 -3.59 -24.69 14.97
C MET A 11 -2.67 -25.80 15.49
N GLN A 12 -1.57 -26.01 14.78
CA GLN A 12 -0.52 -26.93 15.19
C GLN A 12 0.72 -26.14 15.63
N GLY A 13 1.09 -26.26 16.91
CA GLY A 13 2.34 -25.73 17.41
C GLY A 13 3.56 -26.50 16.90
N ARG A 14 4.74 -25.89 16.98
CA ARG A 14 6.02 -26.51 16.54
C ARG A 14 6.34 -27.84 17.21
N ASN A 15 5.79 -28.07 18.39
CA ASN A 15 5.91 -29.29 19.18
C ASN A 15 4.85 -30.34 18.84
N GLY A 16 4.04 -30.12 17.77
CA GLY A 16 2.96 -31.02 17.37
C GLY A 16 1.67 -30.87 18.18
N PHE A 17 1.63 -30.00 19.17
CA PHE A 17 0.44 -29.76 19.98
C PHE A 17 -0.65 -29.10 19.14
N LEU A 18 -1.87 -29.64 19.19
CA LEU A 18 -3.02 -29.09 18.47
C LEU A 18 -3.91 -28.30 19.42
N ARG A 19 -4.27 -27.09 19.05
CA ARG A 19 -5.30 -26.30 19.72
C ARG A 19 -6.35 -25.84 18.72
N ARG A 20 -7.57 -25.64 19.21
CA ARG A 20 -8.68 -25.17 18.41
C ARG A 20 -9.09 -23.77 18.83
N LEU A 21 -9.51 -23.00 17.82
CA LEU A 21 -9.95 -21.62 17.92
C LEU A 21 -11.33 -21.49 17.29
N LEU A 22 -12.16 -20.64 17.87
CA LEU A 22 -13.41 -20.19 17.31
C LEU A 22 -13.24 -18.74 16.84
N TYR A 23 -13.63 -18.46 15.60
CA TYR A 23 -13.52 -17.15 15.00
C TYR A 23 -14.87 -16.65 14.49
N TRP A 24 -15.26 -15.47 14.91
CA TRP A 24 -16.46 -14.76 14.46
C TRP A 24 -16.03 -13.48 13.70
N PRO A 25 -16.07 -13.49 12.36
CA PRO A 25 -15.58 -12.35 11.55
C PRO A 25 -16.33 -11.05 11.83
N HIS A 26 -17.65 -11.11 12.05
CA HIS A 26 -18.45 -9.93 12.28
C HIS A 26 -18.13 -9.21 13.59
N GLU A 27 -17.69 -9.95 14.58
CA GLU A 27 -17.33 -9.44 15.90
C GLU A 27 -15.82 -9.21 16.01
N SER A 28 -15.05 -9.62 14.97
CA SER A 28 -13.59 -9.68 15.01
C SER A 28 -13.07 -10.42 16.25
N GLN A 29 -13.83 -11.41 16.70
CA GLN A 29 -13.54 -12.15 17.91
C GLN A 29 -12.87 -13.48 17.58
N LEU A 30 -11.80 -13.77 18.30
CA LEU A 30 -11.05 -15.03 18.24
C LEU A 30 -10.85 -15.53 19.67
N ILE A 31 -11.34 -16.72 19.98
CA ILE A 31 -11.19 -17.31 21.32
C ILE A 31 -10.64 -18.74 21.23
N TRP A 32 -10.04 -19.21 22.31
CA TRP A 32 -9.69 -20.61 22.47
C TRP A 32 -10.96 -21.45 22.73
N GLU A 33 -11.17 -22.52 21.97
CA GLU A 33 -12.33 -23.40 22.12
C GLU A 33 -12.34 -24.13 23.47
N ASP A 34 -11.17 -24.39 24.04
CA ASP A 34 -10.98 -25.18 25.28
C ASP A 34 -11.32 -24.39 26.55
N ASN A 35 -11.13 -23.09 26.57
CA ASN A 35 -11.33 -22.28 27.79
C ASN A 35 -12.15 -21.01 27.59
N GLY A 36 -12.51 -20.67 26.34
CA GLY A 36 -13.30 -19.48 26.02
C GLY A 36 -12.54 -18.16 26.17
N GLU A 37 -11.24 -18.19 26.45
CA GLU A 37 -10.45 -16.96 26.58
C GLU A 37 -10.08 -16.37 25.23
N PRO A 38 -9.95 -15.04 25.14
CA PRO A 38 -9.45 -14.39 23.92
C PRO A 38 -8.11 -14.97 23.50
N ALA A 39 -8.02 -15.37 22.22
CA ALA A 39 -6.76 -15.85 21.67
C ALA A 39 -5.94 -14.66 21.18
N SER A 40 -4.75 -14.47 21.78
CA SER A 40 -3.76 -13.54 21.22
C SER A 40 -2.80 -14.30 20.30
N LEU A 41 -2.39 -13.69 19.21
CA LEU A 41 -1.41 -14.28 18.31
C LEU A 41 -0.06 -14.52 19.01
N ASN A 42 0.21 -13.79 20.08
CA ASN A 42 1.42 -13.93 20.90
C ASN A 42 1.41 -15.24 21.72
N ALA A 43 0.23 -15.71 22.15
CA ALA A 43 0.10 -16.99 22.88
C ALA A 43 0.40 -18.20 21.99
N VAL A 44 0.53 -18.04 20.69
CA VAL A 44 0.74 -19.10 19.72
C VAL A 44 2.23 -19.31 19.41
N GLY A 45 3.13 -18.58 20.08
CA GLY A 45 4.58 -18.75 19.91
C GLY A 45 5.09 -18.32 18.54
N MET A 46 4.46 -17.35 17.91
CA MET A 46 4.87 -16.82 16.60
C MET A 46 6.03 -15.84 16.68
N GLY A 47 6.65 -15.65 17.84
CA GLY A 47 7.87 -14.86 18.00
C GLY A 47 7.72 -13.35 17.73
N TYR A 48 6.51 -12.85 17.72
CA TYR A 48 6.29 -11.41 17.81
C TYR A 48 6.49 -11.02 19.26
N GLU A 49 7.58 -10.30 19.54
CA GLU A 49 7.71 -9.59 20.79
C GLU A 49 6.43 -8.79 21.01
N ASP A 50 5.90 -8.89 22.23
CA ASP A 50 4.78 -8.12 22.71
C ASP A 50 5.15 -6.64 22.69
N ARG A 51 5.18 -6.04 21.51
CA ARG A 51 5.08 -4.60 21.46
C ARG A 51 3.68 -4.32 21.95
N GLU A 52 3.58 -3.82 23.17
CA GLU A 52 2.42 -3.09 23.63
C GLU A 52 2.08 -2.06 22.56
N ARG A 53 1.38 -2.50 21.53
CA ARG A 53 0.65 -1.57 20.68
C ARG A 53 -0.47 -1.11 21.58
N SER A 54 -0.20 -0.04 22.33
CA SER A 54 -1.30 0.64 22.99
C SER A 54 -2.27 1.05 21.88
N TRP A 55 -3.40 0.38 21.82
CA TRP A 55 -4.51 0.77 20.94
C TRP A 55 -4.96 2.20 21.24
N GLU A 56 -4.52 2.75 22.36
CA GLU A 56 -4.67 4.14 22.77
C GLU A 56 -4.07 5.14 21.79
N THR A 57 -3.10 4.72 20.98
CA THR A 57 -2.54 5.53 19.88
C THR A 57 -3.24 5.31 18.54
N ALA A 58 -4.18 4.37 18.46
CA ALA A 58 -5.01 4.23 17.28
C ALA A 58 -5.90 5.47 17.18
N PHE A 59 -5.80 6.20 16.08
CA PHE A 59 -6.68 7.35 15.83
C PHE A 59 -8.13 6.85 15.78
N PRO A 60 -9.00 7.28 16.71
CA PRO A 60 -10.37 6.81 16.73
C PRO A 60 -11.07 7.20 15.42
N MET A 61 -11.91 6.31 14.90
CA MET A 61 -12.81 6.67 13.82
C MET A 61 -13.81 7.70 14.32
N SER A 62 -13.93 8.79 13.60
CA SER A 62 -14.89 9.86 13.87
C SER A 62 -15.41 10.42 12.55
N PRO A 63 -16.47 11.25 12.55
CA PRO A 63 -16.91 11.94 11.34
C PRO A 63 -15.80 12.77 10.67
N GLU A 64 -14.88 13.32 11.47
CA GLU A 64 -13.74 14.12 11.00
C GLU A 64 -12.55 13.23 10.57
N ASN A 65 -12.49 12.00 11.05
CA ASN A 65 -11.47 11.00 10.72
C ASN A 65 -12.10 9.62 10.52
N PRO A 66 -12.89 9.40 9.46
CA PRO A 66 -13.64 8.17 9.27
C PRO A 66 -12.76 6.93 9.02
N ALA A 67 -11.51 7.11 8.62
CA ALA A 67 -10.57 6.01 8.41
C ALA A 67 -9.79 5.62 9.67
N GLY A 68 -9.90 6.37 10.78
CA GLY A 68 -9.14 6.14 12.00
C GLY A 68 -7.61 6.16 11.80
N LYS A 69 -7.12 6.87 10.76
CA LYS A 69 -5.71 6.89 10.37
C LYS A 69 -5.10 8.27 10.61
N SER A 70 -3.80 8.32 10.81
CA SER A 70 -3.07 9.57 10.78
C SER A 70 -3.25 10.27 9.43
N ARG A 71 -3.46 11.58 9.46
CA ARG A 71 -3.47 12.40 8.25
C ARG A 71 -2.06 12.62 7.69
N ALA A 72 -1.02 12.41 8.49
CA ALA A 72 0.37 12.49 8.03
C ALA A 72 0.71 11.30 7.15
N VAL A 73 0.73 11.52 5.85
CA VAL A 73 1.04 10.50 4.83
C VAL A 73 2.54 10.30 4.78
N ARG A 74 2.97 9.05 4.99
CA ARG A 74 4.38 8.63 4.85
C ARG A 74 4.68 7.95 3.52
N THR A 75 3.66 7.44 2.85
CA THR A 75 3.84 6.80 1.54
C THR A 75 2.70 7.22 0.63
N LEU A 76 3.05 7.88 -0.45
CA LEU A 76 2.16 8.21 -1.56
C LEU A 76 2.49 7.27 -2.72
N LYS A 77 1.56 6.36 -3.03
CA LYS A 77 1.68 5.46 -4.19
C LYS A 77 0.83 5.97 -5.33
N ILE A 78 1.46 6.27 -6.46
CA ILE A 78 0.82 6.81 -7.66
C ILE A 78 0.77 5.71 -8.72
N GLN A 79 -0.44 5.23 -8.99
CA GLN A 79 -0.67 4.30 -10.09
C GLN A 79 -0.83 5.06 -11.40
N MET A 80 0.15 4.92 -12.31
CA MET A 80 0.16 5.61 -13.59
C MET A 80 -0.91 5.13 -14.57
N GLY A 81 -1.40 3.93 -14.37
CA GLY A 81 -2.39 3.25 -15.19
C GLY A 81 -2.06 1.76 -15.33
N LEU A 82 -2.89 1.03 -16.06
CA LEU A 82 -2.75 -0.43 -16.21
C LEU A 82 -2.12 -0.86 -17.54
N LYS A 83 -1.88 0.10 -18.46
CA LYS A 83 -1.24 -0.22 -19.73
C LYS A 83 0.22 -0.61 -19.50
N CYS A 84 0.61 -1.75 -20.05
CA CYS A 84 1.96 -2.27 -20.01
C CYS A 84 2.39 -2.71 -21.42
N ASN A 85 3.68 -2.67 -21.69
CA ASN A 85 4.27 -3.19 -22.92
C ASN A 85 4.63 -4.69 -22.83
N PHE A 86 4.43 -5.30 -21.64
CA PHE A 86 4.58 -6.74 -21.39
C PHE A 86 3.25 -7.40 -21.04
N SER A 87 3.20 -8.73 -21.20
CA SER A 87 2.07 -9.60 -20.84
C SER A 87 2.59 -10.75 -19.97
N CYS A 88 3.10 -10.42 -18.77
CA CYS A 88 3.66 -11.41 -17.86
C CYS A 88 2.58 -12.37 -17.35
N ALA A 89 2.82 -13.67 -17.41
CA ALA A 89 1.86 -14.70 -16.98
C ALA A 89 1.49 -14.64 -15.49
N TYR A 90 2.37 -14.09 -14.67
CA TYR A 90 2.19 -13.92 -13.22
C TYR A 90 1.64 -12.53 -12.82
N CYS A 91 1.33 -11.66 -13.79
CA CYS A 91 0.88 -10.30 -13.50
C CYS A 91 -0.51 -10.30 -12.86
N ASN A 92 -0.61 -9.78 -11.65
CA ASN A 92 -1.88 -9.66 -10.93
C ASN A 92 -2.83 -8.61 -11.55
N GLN A 93 -2.33 -7.76 -12.45
CA GLN A 93 -3.11 -6.74 -13.15
C GLN A 93 -3.62 -7.23 -14.51
N ALA A 94 -3.20 -8.41 -14.98
CA ALA A 94 -3.57 -8.94 -16.30
C ALA A 94 -5.08 -9.12 -16.50
N SER A 95 -5.82 -9.37 -15.40
CA SER A 95 -7.29 -9.53 -15.42
C SER A 95 -8.06 -8.19 -15.39
N GLN A 96 -7.39 -7.08 -15.17
CA GLN A 96 -8.02 -5.75 -15.05
C GLN A 96 -8.09 -5.02 -16.40
N GLY A 97 -8.45 -5.72 -17.46
CA GLY A 97 -8.52 -5.16 -18.81
C GLY A 97 -9.44 -3.95 -18.93
N GLY A 98 -9.07 -2.99 -19.79
CA GLY A 98 -9.93 -1.87 -20.21
C GLY A 98 -9.89 -0.63 -19.32
N ALA A 99 -8.98 -0.53 -18.36
CA ALA A 99 -8.80 0.72 -17.62
C ALA A 99 -8.30 1.84 -18.55
N ALA A 100 -8.92 3.00 -18.45
CA ALA A 100 -8.49 4.19 -19.16
C ALA A 100 -7.01 4.47 -18.87
N ALA A 101 -6.24 4.77 -19.89
CA ALA A 101 -4.88 5.20 -19.72
C ALA A 101 -4.88 6.57 -19.05
N GLY A 102 -4.14 6.72 -17.93
CA GLY A 102 -3.88 8.03 -17.35
C GLY A 102 -3.26 8.95 -18.42
N ASN A 103 -3.76 10.16 -18.50
CA ASN A 103 -3.29 11.14 -19.46
C ASN A 103 -2.68 12.36 -18.76
N LEU A 104 -2.14 13.27 -19.55
CA LEU A 104 -1.51 14.49 -19.04
C LEU A 104 -2.46 15.38 -18.26
N ALA A 105 -3.73 15.47 -18.70
CA ALA A 105 -4.74 16.27 -18.02
C ALA A 105 -5.07 15.70 -16.63
N ASP A 106 -5.13 14.39 -16.51
CA ASP A 106 -5.35 13.72 -15.22
C ASP A 106 -4.19 13.99 -14.25
N ALA A 107 -2.95 14.00 -14.74
CA ALA A 107 -1.76 14.33 -13.96
C ALA A 107 -1.84 15.77 -13.40
N GLN A 108 -2.27 16.72 -14.22
CA GLN A 108 -2.44 18.11 -13.78
C GLN A 108 -3.55 18.24 -12.73
N VAL A 109 -4.71 17.64 -12.98
CA VAL A 109 -5.83 17.62 -12.01
C VAL A 109 -5.41 17.01 -10.68
N PHE A 110 -4.60 15.95 -10.71
CA PHE A 110 -4.05 15.33 -9.49
C PHE A 110 -3.17 16.33 -8.73
N LEU A 111 -2.22 16.98 -9.41
CA LEU A 111 -1.31 17.95 -8.80
C LEU A 111 -2.05 19.15 -8.21
N ASP A 112 -3.09 19.63 -8.89
CA ASP A 112 -3.89 20.79 -8.45
C ASP A 112 -4.69 20.45 -7.18
N LYS A 113 -5.20 19.23 -7.07
CA LYS A 113 -5.99 18.77 -5.93
C LYS A 113 -5.17 18.22 -4.76
N LEU A 114 -3.89 17.91 -4.99
CA LEU A 114 -3.04 17.27 -3.99
C LEU A 114 -2.98 18.06 -2.66
N PRO A 115 -2.88 19.40 -2.64
CA PRO A 115 -2.86 20.18 -1.40
C PRO A 115 -4.13 20.06 -0.56
N ASP A 116 -5.27 19.78 -1.19
CA ASP A 116 -6.56 19.73 -0.51
C ASP A 116 -6.67 18.55 0.47
N TRP A 117 -5.97 17.46 0.19
CA TRP A 117 -6.10 16.22 0.95
C TRP A 117 -4.80 15.62 1.48
N LEU A 118 -3.64 15.98 0.90
CA LEU A 118 -2.35 15.44 1.31
C LEU A 118 -1.74 16.25 2.44
N GLN A 119 -1.65 15.65 3.61
CA GLN A 119 -0.80 16.12 4.70
C GLN A 119 0.40 15.18 4.78
N ALA A 120 1.48 15.56 4.11
CA ALA A 120 2.69 14.75 4.07
C ALA A 120 3.50 14.87 5.36
N ASP A 121 4.15 13.78 5.75
CA ASP A 121 5.26 13.84 6.72
C ASP A 121 6.48 14.44 5.99
N PRO A 122 6.91 15.67 6.34
CA PRO A 122 7.90 16.39 5.55
C PRO A 122 9.29 15.75 5.54
N ASP A 123 9.57 14.93 6.55
CA ASP A 123 10.89 14.31 6.73
C ASP A 123 10.94 12.84 6.30
N ASN A 124 9.78 12.19 6.14
CA ASN A 124 9.71 10.75 5.89
C ASN A 124 8.79 10.36 4.74
N LEU A 125 8.44 11.30 3.87
CA LEU A 125 7.58 10.99 2.73
C LEU A 125 8.33 10.12 1.71
N ARG A 126 7.68 9.00 1.33
CA ARG A 126 8.07 8.20 0.17
C ARG A 126 7.03 8.38 -0.92
N ILE A 127 7.47 8.64 -2.14
CA ILE A 127 6.63 8.73 -3.32
C ILE A 127 7.03 7.60 -4.26
N GLU A 128 6.08 6.73 -4.58
CA GLU A 128 6.32 5.54 -5.40
C GLU A 128 5.41 5.55 -6.62
N PHE A 129 6.02 5.49 -7.80
CA PHE A 129 5.32 5.37 -9.07
C PHE A 129 5.27 3.90 -9.50
N TRP A 130 4.09 3.44 -9.87
CA TRP A 130 3.87 2.06 -10.27
C TRP A 130 2.69 1.93 -11.24
N GLY A 131 2.32 0.71 -11.61
CA GLY A 131 1.17 0.45 -12.49
C GLY A 131 1.43 -0.73 -13.40
N GLY A 132 0.95 -0.65 -14.64
CA GLY A 132 1.35 -1.58 -15.69
C GLY A 132 2.84 -1.41 -15.97
N GLU A 133 3.19 -0.43 -16.82
CA GLU A 133 4.56 0.05 -16.99
C GLU A 133 4.57 1.58 -16.94
N PRO A 134 5.18 2.20 -15.91
CA PRO A 134 5.14 3.66 -15.75
C PRO A 134 5.70 4.44 -16.95
N PHE A 135 6.75 3.93 -17.61
CA PHE A 135 7.35 4.62 -18.75
C PHE A 135 6.50 4.60 -20.02
N VAL A 136 5.43 3.80 -20.09
CA VAL A 136 4.39 3.93 -21.13
C VAL A 136 3.68 5.28 -21.03
N TYR A 137 3.65 5.87 -19.83
CA TYR A 137 3.03 7.16 -19.53
C TYR A 137 4.05 8.30 -19.40
N TRP A 138 5.16 8.21 -20.12
CA TRP A 138 6.34 9.08 -19.93
C TRP A 138 6.02 10.56 -19.76
N LYS A 139 5.13 11.11 -20.59
CA LYS A 139 4.76 12.54 -20.51
C LYS A 139 4.11 12.92 -19.19
N ALA A 140 3.22 12.09 -18.68
CA ALA A 140 2.57 12.32 -17.40
C ALA A 140 3.51 12.03 -16.22
N LEU A 141 4.32 10.98 -16.32
CA LEU A 141 5.33 10.61 -15.33
C LEU A 141 6.34 11.75 -15.13
N LYS A 142 6.83 12.35 -16.23
CA LYS A 142 7.81 13.42 -16.19
C LYS A 142 7.27 14.63 -15.42
N ILE A 143 6.07 15.12 -15.75
CA ILE A 143 5.44 16.24 -15.06
C ILE A 143 5.20 15.92 -13.59
N LEU A 144 4.65 14.74 -13.28
CA LEU A 144 4.41 14.36 -11.89
C LEU A 144 5.72 14.27 -11.08
N GLY A 145 6.75 13.68 -11.66
CA GLY A 145 8.05 13.54 -10.99
C GLY A 145 8.71 14.90 -10.70
N GLU A 146 8.73 15.79 -11.68
CA GLU A 146 9.32 17.13 -11.56
C GLU A 146 8.57 17.98 -10.54
N GLU A 147 7.25 18.10 -10.66
CA GLU A 147 6.40 18.89 -9.78
C GLU A 147 6.40 18.34 -8.33
N LEU A 148 6.34 17.03 -8.17
CA LEU A 148 6.37 16.43 -6.84
C LEU A 148 7.76 16.56 -6.18
N ARG A 149 8.85 16.51 -6.95
CA ARG A 149 10.21 16.75 -6.45
C ARG A 149 10.36 18.18 -5.96
N GLU A 150 9.81 19.16 -6.69
CA GLU A 150 9.83 20.57 -6.28
C GLU A 150 9.03 20.78 -4.98
N ARG A 151 7.84 20.18 -4.88
CA ARG A 151 6.98 20.29 -3.70
C ARG A 151 7.51 19.54 -2.47
N PHE A 152 8.20 18.42 -2.71
CA PHE A 152 8.70 17.53 -1.65
C PHE A 152 10.20 17.22 -1.84
N PRO A 153 11.08 18.20 -1.67
CA PRO A 153 12.51 18.04 -2.01
C PRO A 153 13.24 16.99 -1.17
N LYS A 154 12.73 16.68 0.04
CA LYS A 154 13.29 15.65 0.93
C LYS A 154 12.66 14.27 0.75
N ALA A 155 11.61 14.13 -0.05
CA ALA A 155 10.93 12.86 -0.21
C ALA A 155 11.82 11.82 -0.92
N HIS A 156 11.65 10.56 -0.52
CA HIS A 156 12.26 9.43 -1.21
C HIS A 156 11.40 9.02 -2.39
N PHE A 157 11.94 9.19 -3.59
CA PHE A 157 11.26 8.78 -4.82
C PHE A 157 11.67 7.39 -5.23
N ASN A 158 10.71 6.59 -5.65
CA ASN A 158 10.94 5.26 -6.21
C ASN A 158 10.03 5.01 -7.41
N ILE A 159 10.51 4.24 -8.36
CA ILE A 159 9.72 3.78 -9.50
C ILE A 159 9.84 2.27 -9.64
N ILE A 160 8.68 1.60 -9.84
CA ILE A 160 8.61 0.17 -10.12
C ILE A 160 8.38 0.02 -11.62
N THR A 161 9.34 -0.56 -12.33
CA THR A 161 9.34 -0.67 -13.79
C THR A 161 9.88 -2.03 -14.24
N ASN A 162 9.48 -2.49 -15.41
CA ASN A 162 10.12 -3.65 -16.05
C ASN A 162 11.45 -3.30 -16.73
N GLY A 163 11.85 -2.04 -16.72
CA GLY A 163 13.13 -1.55 -17.24
C GLY A 163 13.28 -1.52 -18.76
N SER A 164 12.37 -2.12 -19.52
CA SER A 164 12.54 -2.29 -20.97
C SER A 164 12.40 -1.02 -21.81
N LEU A 165 11.81 0.02 -21.23
CA LEU A 165 11.62 1.33 -21.89
C LEU A 165 12.63 2.38 -21.41
N LEU A 166 13.63 1.99 -20.62
CA LEU A 166 14.69 2.88 -20.20
C LEU A 166 15.62 3.19 -21.39
N ASP A 167 15.91 4.44 -21.56
CA ASP A 167 16.90 5.00 -22.49
C ASP A 167 17.74 6.06 -21.76
N GLU A 168 18.71 6.63 -22.43
CA GLU A 168 19.62 7.61 -21.83
C GLU A 168 18.87 8.84 -21.27
N GLU A 169 17.85 9.33 -21.97
CA GLU A 169 17.02 10.46 -21.50
C GLU A 169 16.37 10.14 -20.15
N LYS A 170 15.73 8.97 -20.04
CA LYS A 170 15.00 8.57 -18.84
C LYS A 170 15.94 8.23 -17.69
N ILE A 171 17.09 7.62 -17.98
CA ILE A 171 18.11 7.31 -16.97
C ILE A 171 18.66 8.61 -16.37
N ASN A 172 19.01 9.59 -17.21
CA ASN A 172 19.49 10.88 -16.74
C ASN A 172 18.43 11.62 -15.92
N TRP A 173 17.17 11.60 -16.36
CA TRP A 173 16.04 12.19 -15.62
C TRP A 173 15.83 11.52 -14.26
N LEU A 174 15.95 10.20 -14.17
CA LEU A 174 15.84 9.48 -12.90
C LEU A 174 16.96 9.86 -11.92
N ASP A 175 18.19 9.97 -12.45
CA ASP A 175 19.37 10.36 -11.66
C ASP A 175 19.27 11.81 -11.18
N GLU A 176 18.94 12.75 -12.05
CA GLU A 176 18.76 14.17 -11.72
C GLU A 176 17.72 14.40 -10.63
N LEU A 177 16.62 13.65 -10.66
CA LEU A 177 15.58 13.73 -9.67
C LEU A 177 15.80 12.80 -8.46
N GLY A 178 16.86 12.03 -8.41
CA GLY A 178 17.22 11.14 -7.32
C GLY A 178 16.19 10.03 -7.08
N PHE A 179 15.76 9.36 -8.16
CA PHE A 179 14.85 8.21 -8.06
C PHE A 179 15.60 6.93 -7.72
N GLY A 180 15.05 6.15 -6.77
CA GLY A 180 15.34 4.72 -6.69
C GLY A 180 14.56 3.95 -7.75
N VAL A 181 15.13 2.87 -8.27
CA VAL A 181 14.52 2.01 -9.28
C VAL A 181 14.37 0.60 -8.73
N SER A 182 13.18 0.05 -8.87
CA SER A 182 12.85 -1.35 -8.54
C SER A 182 12.38 -2.06 -9.81
N ILE A 183 12.96 -3.22 -10.09
CA ILE A 183 12.64 -4.07 -11.26
C ILE A 183 12.02 -5.39 -10.79
#